data_80bde96a7d3f843b2f741180039dddd5
#
_entry.id   80bde96a7d3f843b2f741180039dddd5
#
_cell.length_a   1.000
_cell.length_b   1.000
_cell.length_c   1.000
_cell.angle_alpha   90.00
_cell.angle_beta   90.00
_cell.angle_gamma   90.00
#
_symmetry.space_group_name_H-M   'P 1'
#
loop_
_entity.id
_entity.type
_entity.pdbx_description
1 polymer ?
#
loop_
_entity_poly.entity_id
_entity_poly.type
_entity_poly.pdbx_seq_one_letter_code
_entity_poly.pdbx_strand_id
1 'polypeptide(L)'
;LMLACQHDDYELAIWSLRRLLKQKVDVNARDAMGRTALMHLLGPHSAGPYQPDMLERLLEAGADPCATDNEGWTVLHYAAEGYTHAAARQAAEMLFDFGQPDVSAADNEGRTPLDIAMRCNNESLVKFLLKHV
;
A
#
# COMPACT_ATOMS: atom_id res chain seq x y z
N LEU A 1 5.12 0.90 -14.18
CA LEU A 1 4.50 0.13 -13.12
C LEU A 1 3.57 0.97 -12.24
N MET A 2 4.03 2.12 -11.74
CA MET A 2 3.24 3.04 -10.91
C MET A 2 2.00 3.56 -11.64
N LEU A 3 2.10 3.87 -12.94
CA LEU A 3 0.96 4.28 -13.77
C LEU A 3 -0.07 3.16 -13.92
N ALA A 4 0.35 1.89 -14.02
CA ALA A 4 -0.56 0.76 -14.04
C ALA A 4 -1.37 0.64 -12.74
N CYS A 5 -0.77 0.99 -11.59
CA CYS A 5 -1.44 1.00 -10.29
C CYS A 5 -2.42 2.16 -10.11
N GLN A 6 -2.40 3.16 -10.99
CA GLN A 6 -3.25 4.36 -10.95
C GLN A 6 -4.35 4.37 -12.01
N HIS A 7 -4.49 3.29 -12.78
CA HIS A 7 -5.41 3.26 -13.92
C HIS A 7 -6.86 3.02 -13.47
N ASP A 8 -7.80 3.78 -14.03
CA ASP A 8 -9.23 3.68 -13.71
C ASP A 8 -9.89 2.39 -14.24
N ASP A 9 -9.35 1.83 -15.32
CA ASP A 9 -9.84 0.59 -15.92
C ASP A 9 -9.11 -0.60 -15.31
N TYR A 10 -9.82 -1.35 -14.49
CA TYR A 10 -9.31 -2.50 -13.74
C TYR A 10 -8.68 -3.57 -14.66
N GLU A 11 -9.38 -3.95 -15.72
CA GLU A 11 -8.90 -5.00 -16.63
C GLU A 11 -7.62 -4.58 -17.35
N LEU A 12 -7.57 -3.33 -17.81
CA LEU A 12 -6.38 -2.77 -18.45
C LEU A 12 -5.22 -2.62 -17.48
N ALA A 13 -5.51 -2.21 -16.26
CA ALA A 13 -4.51 -2.09 -15.19
C ALA A 13 -3.88 -3.46 -14.86
N ILE A 14 -4.68 -4.49 -14.66
CA ILE A 14 -4.20 -5.87 -14.41
C ILE A 14 -3.41 -6.41 -15.59
N TRP A 15 -3.88 -6.20 -16.82
CA TRP A 15 -3.17 -6.64 -18.01
C TRP A 15 -1.80 -5.96 -18.15
N SER A 16 -1.77 -4.65 -17.95
CA SER A 16 -0.54 -3.86 -17.99
C SER A 16 0.44 -4.29 -16.90
N LEU A 17 -0.05 -4.51 -15.69
CA LEU A 17 0.76 -5.00 -14.58
C LEU A 17 1.37 -6.38 -14.88
N ARG A 18 0.56 -7.33 -15.35
CA ARG A 18 1.03 -8.66 -15.75
C ARG A 18 2.13 -8.60 -16.80
N ARG A 19 1.95 -7.74 -17.79
CA ARG A 19 2.93 -7.56 -18.87
C ARG A 19 4.24 -6.98 -18.35
N LEU A 20 4.16 -5.94 -17.53
CA LEU A 20 5.33 -5.28 -16.93
C LEU A 20 6.11 -6.22 -16.00
N LEU A 21 5.43 -7.00 -15.17
CA LEU A 21 6.07 -7.96 -14.28
C LEU A 21 6.80 -9.07 -15.04
N LYS A 22 6.30 -9.49 -16.21
CA LYS A 22 7.00 -10.45 -17.10
C LYS A 22 8.28 -9.89 -17.70
N GLN A 23 8.42 -8.56 -17.79
CA GLN A 23 9.59 -7.89 -18.39
C GLN A 23 10.70 -7.60 -17.36
N LYS A 24 10.66 -8.18 -16.17
CA LYS A 24 11.64 -7.98 -15.08
C LYS A 24 11.76 -6.49 -14.67
N VAL A 25 10.65 -5.78 -14.62
CA VAL A 25 10.59 -4.41 -14.11
C VAL A 25 10.92 -4.42 -12.61
N ASP A 26 11.68 -3.41 -12.17
CA ASP A 26 11.93 -3.22 -10.73
C ASP A 26 10.63 -2.83 -10.01
N VAL A 27 10.05 -3.79 -9.28
CA VAL A 27 8.80 -3.62 -8.52
C VAL A 27 8.96 -2.64 -7.36
N ASN A 28 10.20 -2.42 -6.88
CA ASN A 28 10.55 -1.51 -5.80
C ASN A 28 11.10 -0.16 -6.29
N ALA A 29 10.98 0.15 -7.58
CA ALA A 29 11.37 1.44 -8.12
C ALA A 29 10.61 2.58 -7.41
N ARG A 30 11.29 3.70 -7.18
CA ARG A 30 10.75 4.86 -6.46
C ARG A 30 10.58 6.04 -7.40
N ASP A 31 9.50 6.81 -7.20
CA ASP A 31 9.31 8.08 -7.88
C ASP A 31 10.10 9.22 -7.20
N ALA A 32 9.90 10.46 -7.67
CA ALA A 32 10.56 11.65 -7.11
C ALA A 32 10.25 11.89 -5.62
N MET A 33 9.10 11.40 -5.13
CA MET A 33 8.68 11.47 -3.73
C MET A 33 9.15 10.25 -2.91
N GLY A 34 9.90 9.34 -3.52
CA GLY A 34 10.33 8.09 -2.90
C GLY A 34 9.26 7.02 -2.81
N ARG A 35 8.12 7.19 -3.49
CA ARG A 35 6.98 6.28 -3.42
C ARG A 35 7.17 5.08 -4.35
N THR A 36 6.76 3.92 -3.87
CA THR A 36 6.74 2.66 -4.64
C THR A 36 5.37 2.41 -5.29
N ALA A 37 5.30 1.41 -6.15
CA ALA A 37 4.03 0.99 -6.76
C ALA A 37 2.97 0.59 -5.70
N LEU A 38 3.39 -0.07 -4.61
CA LEU A 38 2.48 -0.40 -3.50
C LEU A 38 1.86 0.85 -2.87
N MET A 39 2.65 1.90 -2.65
CA MET A 39 2.16 3.15 -2.09
C MET A 39 1.17 3.84 -3.03
N HIS A 40 1.42 3.80 -4.34
CA HIS A 40 0.49 4.33 -5.34
C HIS A 40 -0.81 3.54 -5.38
N LEU A 41 -0.74 2.21 -5.25
CA LEU A 41 -1.93 1.36 -5.24
C LEU A 41 -2.80 1.60 -4.01
N LEU A 42 -2.21 1.81 -2.84
CA LEU A 42 -2.91 1.93 -1.57
C LEU A 42 -3.17 3.38 -1.12
N GLY A 43 -2.66 4.36 -1.86
CA GLY A 43 -2.79 5.77 -1.51
C GLY A 43 -4.15 6.39 -1.85
N PRO A 44 -4.45 7.57 -1.28
CA PRO A 44 -5.71 8.29 -1.52
C PRO A 44 -5.88 8.77 -2.97
N HIS A 45 -4.80 8.79 -3.74
CA HIS A 45 -4.79 9.13 -5.16
C HIS A 45 -4.89 7.90 -6.06
N SER A 46 -5.11 6.72 -5.50
CA SER A 46 -5.45 5.53 -6.27
C SER A 46 -6.78 5.76 -6.96
N ALA A 47 -6.75 5.79 -8.29
CA ALA A 47 -7.94 5.99 -9.10
C ALA A 47 -8.72 4.68 -9.18
N GLY A 48 -9.66 4.46 -8.28
CA GLY A 48 -10.54 3.30 -8.37
C GLY A 48 -10.74 2.54 -7.05
N PRO A 49 -11.58 1.51 -7.08
CA PRO A 49 -11.84 0.68 -5.91
C PRO A 49 -10.60 -0.12 -5.50
N TYR A 50 -10.57 -0.58 -4.26
CA TYR A 50 -9.54 -1.47 -3.76
C TYR A 50 -9.38 -2.71 -4.66
N GLN A 51 -8.15 -2.99 -5.05
CA GLN A 51 -7.81 -4.04 -6.01
C GLN A 51 -6.89 -5.08 -5.36
N PRO A 52 -7.46 -6.06 -4.64
CA PRO A 52 -6.67 -7.07 -3.93
C PRO A 52 -5.78 -7.90 -4.86
N ASP A 53 -6.25 -8.20 -6.08
CA ASP A 53 -5.47 -8.97 -7.05
C ASP A 53 -4.19 -8.24 -7.50
N MET A 54 -4.23 -6.92 -7.63
CA MET A 54 -3.05 -6.13 -7.96
C MET A 54 -2.07 -6.09 -6.78
N LEU A 55 -2.58 -5.93 -5.57
CA LEU A 55 -1.77 -5.95 -4.36
C LEU A 55 -1.06 -7.29 -4.21
N GLU A 56 -1.78 -8.40 -4.32
CA GLU A 56 -1.21 -9.74 -4.25
C GLU A 56 -0.10 -9.95 -5.29
N ARG A 57 -0.34 -9.58 -6.54
CA ARG A 57 0.65 -9.71 -7.61
C ARG A 57 1.90 -8.90 -7.40
N LEU A 58 1.79 -7.68 -6.87
CA LEU A 58 2.95 -6.86 -6.54
C LEU A 58 3.76 -7.51 -5.43
N LEU A 59 3.11 -8.01 -4.39
CA LEU A 59 3.75 -8.69 -3.27
C LEU A 59 4.41 -10.02 -3.71
N GLU A 60 3.74 -10.81 -4.55
CA GLU A 60 4.31 -12.03 -5.15
C GLU A 60 5.54 -11.73 -6.02
N ALA A 61 5.56 -10.58 -6.67
CA ALA A 61 6.68 -10.11 -7.48
C ALA A 61 7.85 -9.56 -6.65
N GLY A 62 7.74 -9.53 -5.32
CA GLY A 62 8.77 -9.07 -4.42
C GLY A 62 8.70 -7.61 -4.01
N ALA A 63 7.52 -6.98 -4.13
CA ALA A 63 7.33 -5.63 -3.62
C ALA A 63 7.57 -5.58 -2.10
N ASP A 64 8.34 -4.59 -1.65
CA ASP A 64 8.72 -4.45 -0.24
C ASP A 64 7.62 -3.75 0.56
N PRO A 65 6.95 -4.45 1.48
CA PRO A 65 5.92 -3.85 2.33
C PRO A 65 6.49 -2.94 3.43
N CYS A 66 7.81 -2.93 3.63
CA CYS A 66 8.50 -2.13 4.65
C CYS A 66 9.13 -0.84 4.09
N ALA A 67 9.04 -0.62 2.77
CA ALA A 67 9.62 0.58 2.15
C ALA A 67 8.96 1.86 2.70
N THR A 68 9.76 2.92 2.79
CA THR A 68 9.31 4.26 3.20
C THR A 68 9.56 5.26 2.08
N ASP A 69 8.67 6.25 1.96
CA ASP A 69 8.88 7.39 1.06
C ASP A 69 9.76 8.47 1.70
N ASN A 70 9.92 9.61 1.02
CA ASN A 70 10.76 10.72 1.49
C ASN A 70 10.21 11.39 2.76
N GLU A 71 8.93 11.20 3.09
CA GLU A 71 8.31 11.71 4.32
C GLU A 71 8.29 10.67 5.46
N GLY A 72 8.87 9.49 5.22
CA GLY A 72 8.89 8.40 6.17
C GLY A 72 7.59 7.58 6.21
N TRP A 73 6.69 7.78 5.24
CA TRP A 73 5.45 7.04 5.15
C TRP A 73 5.71 5.62 4.63
N THR A 74 5.18 4.65 5.35
CA THR A 74 5.13 3.26 4.89
C THR A 74 3.84 3.00 4.13
N VAL A 75 3.75 1.86 3.50
CA VAL A 75 2.53 1.41 2.83
C VAL A 75 1.34 1.30 3.80
N LEU A 76 1.57 1.04 5.08
CA LEU A 76 0.52 1.05 6.11
C LEU A 76 -0.05 2.45 6.38
N HIS A 77 0.78 3.50 6.35
CA HIS A 77 0.30 4.89 6.44
C HIS A 77 -0.65 5.20 5.27
N TYR A 78 -0.26 4.82 4.06
CA TYR A 78 -1.08 4.99 2.87
C TYR A 78 -2.39 4.21 2.95
N ALA A 79 -2.36 2.96 3.38
CA ALA A 79 -3.57 2.16 3.59
C ALA A 79 -4.50 2.77 4.64
N ALA A 80 -3.95 3.36 5.69
CA ALA A 80 -4.73 4.00 6.75
C ALA A 80 -5.47 5.26 6.26
N GLU A 81 -4.88 6.01 5.34
CA GLU A 81 -5.46 7.24 4.79
C GLU A 81 -6.34 7.00 3.57
N GLY A 82 -6.00 6.02 2.71
CA GLY A 82 -6.46 5.95 1.33
C GLY A 82 -7.78 5.25 1.08
N TYR A 83 -8.20 4.31 1.90
CA TYR A 83 -9.32 3.43 1.57
C TYR A 83 -10.47 3.42 2.58
N THR A 84 -11.60 2.83 2.13
CA THR A 84 -12.69 2.48 3.04
C THR A 84 -12.16 1.58 4.16
N HIS A 85 -12.80 1.63 5.31
CA HIS A 85 -12.36 0.93 6.53
C HIS A 85 -12.13 -0.57 6.33
N ALA A 86 -13.01 -1.24 5.55
CA ALA A 86 -12.89 -2.67 5.28
C ALA A 86 -11.70 -2.97 4.33
N ALA A 87 -11.53 -2.18 3.27
CA ALA A 87 -10.46 -2.35 2.30
C ALA A 87 -9.08 -2.09 2.90
N ALA A 88 -8.95 -1.07 3.75
CA ALA A 88 -7.70 -0.78 4.46
C ALA A 88 -7.26 -1.95 5.35
N ARG A 89 -8.20 -2.56 6.06
CA ARG A 89 -7.93 -3.74 6.88
C ARG A 89 -7.51 -4.94 6.03
N GLN A 90 -8.23 -5.23 4.95
CA GLN A 90 -7.89 -6.33 4.04
C GLN A 90 -6.49 -6.15 3.43
N ALA A 91 -6.15 -4.93 3.03
CA ALA A 91 -4.82 -4.61 2.53
C ALA A 91 -3.74 -4.86 3.60
N ALA A 92 -3.98 -4.42 4.84
CA ALA A 92 -3.07 -4.66 5.95
C ALA A 92 -2.89 -6.16 6.23
N GLU A 93 -3.97 -6.94 6.27
CA GLU A 93 -3.91 -8.40 6.44
C GLU A 93 -3.02 -9.03 5.37
N MET A 94 -3.20 -8.67 4.11
CA MET A 94 -2.40 -9.20 3.00
C MET A 94 -0.92 -8.78 3.11
N LEU A 95 -0.63 -7.54 3.49
CA LEU A 95 0.73 -7.08 3.71
C LEU A 95 1.45 -7.91 4.79
N PHE A 96 0.74 -8.28 5.85
CA PHE A 96 1.29 -9.14 6.92
C PHE A 96 1.51 -10.59 6.47
N ASP A 97 0.70 -11.10 5.56
CA ASP A 97 0.86 -12.46 5.01
C ASP A 97 2.14 -12.57 4.14
N PHE A 98 2.52 -11.53 3.44
CA PHE A 98 3.71 -11.50 2.57
C PHE A 98 4.97 -10.95 3.22
N GLY A 99 4.84 -10.25 4.32
CA GLY A 99 5.93 -9.66 5.07
C GLY A 99 5.44 -9.24 6.44
N GLN A 100 6.31 -8.66 7.24
CA GLN A 100 5.90 -8.12 8.54
C GLN A 100 6.22 -6.62 8.57
N PRO A 101 5.33 -5.79 8.00
CA PRO A 101 5.54 -4.35 8.02
C PRO A 101 5.58 -3.83 9.46
N ASP A 102 6.44 -2.85 9.71
CA ASP A 102 6.57 -2.27 11.03
C ASP A 102 5.36 -1.37 11.35
N VAL A 103 4.51 -1.84 12.25
CA VAL A 103 3.32 -1.10 12.69
C VAL A 103 3.66 0.13 13.54
N SER A 104 4.88 0.17 14.08
CA SER A 104 5.38 1.25 14.93
C SER A 104 6.24 2.26 14.17
N ALA A 105 6.42 2.07 12.86
CA ALA A 105 7.19 2.99 12.03
C ALA A 105 6.57 4.40 12.08
N ALA A 106 7.35 5.37 12.53
CA ALA A 106 6.92 6.76 12.58
C ALA A 106 7.40 7.52 11.34
N ASP A 107 6.55 8.37 10.80
CA ASP A 107 6.92 9.28 9.73
C ASP A 107 7.80 10.45 10.25
N ASN A 108 8.17 11.37 9.37
CA ASN A 108 9.02 12.51 9.74
C ASN A 108 8.37 13.47 10.75
N GLU A 109 7.05 13.38 10.94
CA GLU A 109 6.30 14.14 11.96
C GLU A 109 6.04 13.32 13.25
N GLY A 110 6.59 12.11 13.35
CA GLY A 110 6.42 11.21 14.47
C GLY A 110 5.08 10.47 14.51
N ARG A 111 4.32 10.46 13.41
CA ARG A 111 3.02 9.76 13.32
C ARG A 111 3.22 8.33 12.86
N THR A 112 2.53 7.40 13.51
CA THR A 112 2.48 5.99 13.13
C THR A 112 1.27 5.69 12.23
N PRO A 113 1.23 4.53 11.53
CA PRO A 113 0.02 4.11 10.82
C PRO A 113 -1.22 4.07 11.73
N LEU A 114 -1.04 3.73 13.00
CA LEU A 114 -2.12 3.74 13.99
C LEU A 114 -2.68 5.15 14.21
N ASP A 115 -1.81 6.16 14.34
CA ASP A 115 -2.22 7.56 14.50
C ASP A 115 -3.04 8.04 13.29
N ILE A 116 -2.61 7.66 12.08
CA ILE A 116 -3.34 7.99 10.85
C ILE A 116 -4.72 7.29 10.84
N ALA A 117 -4.76 6.00 11.17
CA ALA A 117 -6.01 5.24 11.23
C ALA A 117 -7.00 5.82 12.24
N MET A 118 -6.51 6.25 13.40
CA MET A 118 -7.34 6.92 14.43
C MET A 118 -7.86 8.28 13.95
N ARG A 119 -7.02 9.09 13.31
CA ARG A 119 -7.41 10.37 12.73
C ARG A 119 -8.49 10.22 11.65
N CYS A 120 -8.40 9.14 10.86
CA CYS A 120 -9.38 8.83 9.81
C CYS A 120 -10.62 8.07 10.33
N ASN A 121 -10.74 7.86 11.64
CA ASN A 121 -11.81 7.09 12.27
C ASN A 121 -11.95 5.65 11.71
N ASN A 122 -10.84 5.06 11.28
CA ASN A 122 -10.82 3.71 10.72
C ASN A 122 -10.72 2.65 11.84
N GLU A 123 -11.82 2.44 12.55
CA GLU A 123 -11.86 1.51 13.69
C GLU A 123 -11.43 0.09 13.33
N SER A 124 -11.77 -0.37 12.13
CA SER A 124 -11.43 -1.72 11.68
C SER A 124 -9.91 -1.92 11.59
N LEU A 125 -9.22 -0.93 11.01
CA LEU A 125 -7.76 -0.93 10.90
C LEU A 125 -7.10 -0.70 12.26
N VAL A 126 -7.65 0.21 13.08
CA VAL A 126 -7.17 0.46 14.45
C VAL A 126 -7.15 -0.84 15.26
N LYS A 127 -8.25 -1.58 15.28
CA LYS A 127 -8.35 -2.86 15.98
C LYS A 127 -7.34 -3.89 15.46
N PHE A 128 -7.12 -3.91 14.16
CA PHE A 128 -6.13 -4.80 13.54
C PHE A 128 -4.70 -4.41 13.96
N LEU A 129 -4.34 -3.14 13.83
CA LEU A 129 -2.99 -2.66 14.18
C LEU A 129 -2.67 -2.86 15.66
N LEU A 130 -3.64 -2.62 16.56
CA LEU A 130 -3.45 -2.83 17.99
C LEU A 130 -3.13 -4.29 18.37
N LYS A 131 -3.53 -5.27 17.55
CA LYS A 131 -3.17 -6.67 17.76
C LYS A 131 -1.73 -6.98 17.38
N HIS A 132 -1.09 -6.13 16.60
CA HIS A 132 0.26 -6.34 16.05
C HIS A 132 1.31 -5.38 16.64
N VAL A 133 0.89 -4.53 17.53
CA VAL A 133 1.79 -3.61 18.26
C VAL A 133 2.59 -4.35 19.33
#